data_ce7228bf0c641f317a086b59b6c2c30b
#
_entry.id   ce7228bf0c641f317a086b59b6c2c30b
#
_cell.length_a   1.000
_cell.length_b   1.000
_cell.length_c   1.000
_cell.angle_alpha   90.00
_cell.angle_beta   90.00
_cell.angle_gamma   90.00
#
_symmetry.space_group_name_H-M   'P 1'
#
loop_
_entity.id
_entity.type
_entity.pdbx_description
1 polymer ?
#
loop_
_entity_poly.entity_id
_entity_poly.type
_entity_poly.pdbx_seq_one_letter_code
_entity_poly.pdbx_strand_id
1 'polypeptide(L)'
;MSDTKFYSLAALRQSCRRYDKRPVESEKIKQIVESARIAPSASNSQPWTLVVADDPQKVTALAAASVSGGIPINKFAAQAPVFIVVVVEKARVITRLAGWIKEKDFAWTDLGIIAEHICLQATELDLGTCMIGWFDENKVRQILDIPSSKRVGLLITLGYPPEGYPLRKKIRKPHSDIVRYNSYK
;
A
#
# COMPACT_ATOMS: atom_id res chain seq x y z
N MET A 1 -1.99 -15.91 23.74
CA MET A 1 -2.09 -14.45 23.52
C MET A 1 -3.56 -14.13 23.43
N SER A 2 -4.05 -13.08 24.11
CA SER A 2 -5.46 -12.67 23.99
C SER A 2 -5.76 -12.25 22.54
N ASP A 3 -6.80 -12.82 21.95
CA ASP A 3 -7.26 -12.49 20.60
C ASP A 3 -7.93 -11.11 20.63
N THR A 4 -7.12 -10.06 20.53
CA THR A 4 -7.66 -8.72 20.34
C THR A 4 -8.14 -8.55 18.89
N LYS A 5 -9.18 -7.72 18.69
CA LYS A 5 -9.72 -7.44 17.34
C LYS A 5 -8.63 -7.02 16.35
N PHE A 6 -7.71 -6.15 16.78
CA PHE A 6 -6.60 -5.72 15.93
C PHE A 6 -5.64 -6.85 15.58
N TYR A 7 -5.28 -7.70 16.54
CA TYR A 7 -4.40 -8.84 16.27
C TYR A 7 -5.02 -9.79 15.24
N SER A 8 -6.30 -10.11 15.40
CA SER A 8 -7.04 -10.96 14.46
C SER A 8 -7.06 -10.35 13.06
N LEU A 9 -7.35 -9.04 12.94
CA LEU A 9 -7.33 -8.33 11.67
C LEU A 9 -5.94 -8.36 11.02
N ALA A 10 -4.89 -8.05 11.78
CA ALA A 10 -3.50 -8.10 11.29
C ALA A 10 -3.09 -9.53 10.89
N ALA A 11 -3.62 -10.55 11.57
CA ALA A 11 -3.40 -11.94 11.21
C ALA A 11 -4.11 -12.34 9.90
N LEU A 12 -5.30 -11.79 9.63
CA LEU A 12 -6.05 -12.03 8.38
C LEU A 12 -5.42 -11.31 7.19
N ARG A 13 -4.92 -10.07 7.37
CA ARG A 13 -4.32 -9.31 6.28
C ARG A 13 -3.20 -10.09 5.59
N GLN A 14 -3.30 -10.25 4.29
CA GLN A 14 -2.27 -10.88 3.46
C GLN A 14 -2.17 -10.19 2.10
N SER A 15 -1.02 -10.34 1.41
CA SER A 15 -0.89 -9.88 0.03
C SER A 15 -1.75 -10.76 -0.88
N CYS A 16 -2.89 -10.25 -1.34
CA CYS A 16 -3.77 -10.92 -2.28
C CYS A 16 -3.18 -10.85 -3.69
N ARG A 17 -3.09 -11.98 -4.38
CA ARG A 17 -2.54 -12.08 -5.73
C ARG A 17 -3.47 -12.83 -6.69
N ARG A 18 -4.74 -12.86 -6.37
CA ARG A 18 -5.84 -13.31 -7.25
C ARG A 18 -7.07 -12.51 -6.89
N TYR A 19 -7.77 -12.02 -7.90
CA TYR A 19 -8.95 -11.20 -7.71
C TYR A 19 -10.12 -11.77 -8.51
N ASP A 20 -11.29 -11.67 -7.92
CA ASP A 20 -12.57 -11.85 -8.54
C ASP A 20 -12.88 -10.67 -9.49
N LYS A 21 -13.74 -10.87 -10.48
CA LYS A 21 -14.16 -9.82 -11.42
C LYS A 21 -15.19 -8.84 -10.84
N ARG A 22 -15.65 -9.08 -9.63
CA ARG A 22 -16.63 -8.24 -8.95
C ARG A 22 -16.06 -6.83 -8.75
N PRO A 23 -16.82 -5.79 -9.14
CA PRO A 23 -16.39 -4.40 -8.87
C PRO A 23 -16.34 -4.15 -7.36
N VAL A 24 -15.50 -3.21 -6.96
CA VAL A 24 -15.44 -2.72 -5.58
C VAL A 24 -16.41 -1.55 -5.45
N GLU A 25 -17.26 -1.60 -4.45
CA GLU A 25 -18.24 -0.55 -4.17
C GLU A 25 -17.53 0.77 -3.82
N SER A 26 -18.00 1.88 -4.38
CA SER A 26 -17.41 3.21 -4.16
C SER A 26 -17.37 3.61 -2.68
N GLU A 27 -18.35 3.17 -1.89
CA GLU A 27 -18.41 3.46 -0.45
C GLU A 27 -17.29 2.73 0.32
N LYS A 28 -16.92 1.51 -0.08
CA LYS A 28 -15.78 0.80 0.50
C LYS A 28 -14.47 1.49 0.15
N ILE A 29 -14.32 1.94 -1.10
CA ILE A 29 -13.15 2.71 -1.52
C ILE A 29 -13.01 4.00 -0.70
N LYS A 30 -14.10 4.75 -0.53
CA LYS A 30 -14.12 5.97 0.31
C LYS A 30 -13.70 5.68 1.75
N GLN A 31 -14.21 4.61 2.34
CA GLN A 31 -13.87 4.21 3.71
C GLN A 31 -12.39 3.84 3.85
N ILE A 32 -11.82 3.13 2.86
CA ILE A 32 -10.40 2.79 2.82
C ILE A 32 -9.53 4.07 2.71
N VAL A 33 -9.89 4.98 1.82
CA VAL A 33 -9.18 6.25 1.65
C VAL A 33 -9.27 7.12 2.91
N GLU A 34 -10.43 7.14 3.57
CA GLU A 34 -10.60 7.88 4.84
C GLU A 34 -9.75 7.28 5.96
N SER A 35 -9.68 5.95 6.07
CA SER A 35 -8.76 5.29 7.01
C SER A 35 -7.30 5.67 6.75
N ALA A 36 -6.90 5.75 5.49
CA ALA A 36 -5.58 6.21 5.09
C ALA A 36 -5.35 7.69 5.46
N ARG A 37 -6.37 8.55 5.26
CA ARG A 37 -6.29 9.99 5.55
C ARG A 37 -6.02 10.30 7.02
N ILE A 38 -6.55 9.50 7.94
CA ILE A 38 -6.34 9.68 9.39
C ILE A 38 -5.04 9.04 9.91
N ALA A 39 -4.24 8.42 9.04
CA ALA A 39 -2.97 7.84 9.43
C ALA A 39 -2.01 8.89 10.01
N PRO A 40 -1.23 8.57 11.05
CA PRO A 40 -0.24 9.49 11.60
C PRO A 40 0.94 9.69 10.65
N SER A 41 1.61 10.84 10.78
CA SER A 41 2.84 11.13 10.06
C SER A 41 3.78 12.00 10.89
N ALA A 42 5.06 11.99 10.57
CA ALA A 42 6.05 12.82 11.24
C ALA A 42 5.66 14.31 11.18
N SER A 43 5.56 14.95 12.36
CA SER A 43 5.10 16.34 12.51
C SER A 43 3.76 16.64 11.81
N ASN A 44 2.90 15.64 11.68
CA ASN A 44 1.63 15.72 10.93
C ASN A 44 1.82 16.31 9.52
N SER A 45 2.90 15.93 8.85
CA SER A 45 3.26 16.47 7.55
C SER A 45 2.44 15.92 6.40
N GLN A 46 1.87 14.71 6.55
CA GLN A 46 1.01 14.02 5.57
C GLN A 46 1.65 14.04 4.16
N PRO A 47 2.86 13.47 4.00
CA PRO A 47 3.67 13.63 2.79
C PRO A 47 3.20 12.68 1.66
N TRP A 48 1.90 12.65 1.39
CA TRP A 48 1.30 11.77 0.39
C TRP A 48 0.09 12.40 -0.29
N THR A 49 -0.11 11.97 -1.53
CA THR A 49 -1.37 12.09 -2.26
C THR A 49 -1.77 10.70 -2.71
N LEU A 50 -3.03 10.33 -2.52
CA LEU A 50 -3.59 9.08 -3.02
C LEU A 50 -4.30 9.34 -4.34
N VAL A 51 -3.95 8.58 -5.36
CA VAL A 51 -4.68 8.53 -6.62
C VAL A 51 -5.38 7.18 -6.71
N VAL A 52 -6.70 7.21 -6.69
CA VAL A 52 -7.53 6.01 -6.90
C VAL A 52 -7.81 5.87 -8.38
N ALA A 53 -7.52 4.72 -8.94
CA ALA A 53 -7.80 4.38 -10.33
C ALA A 53 -8.73 3.16 -10.36
N ASP A 54 -9.97 3.38 -10.78
CA ASP A 54 -11.03 2.40 -10.98
C ASP A 54 -11.58 2.42 -12.43
N ASP A 55 -11.09 3.34 -13.26
CA ASP A 55 -11.34 3.35 -14.69
C ASP A 55 -10.66 2.14 -15.36
N PRO A 56 -11.39 1.31 -16.14
CA PRO A 56 -10.85 0.07 -16.69
C PRO A 56 -9.63 0.26 -17.61
N GLN A 57 -9.54 1.38 -18.33
CA GLN A 57 -8.42 1.65 -19.22
C GLN A 57 -7.17 2.01 -18.40
N LYS A 58 -7.32 2.86 -17.39
CA LYS A 58 -6.23 3.22 -16.45
C LYS A 58 -5.76 2.01 -15.65
N VAL A 59 -6.69 1.20 -15.13
CA VAL A 59 -6.38 -0.04 -14.41
C VAL A 59 -5.56 -1.00 -15.28
N THR A 60 -5.97 -1.22 -16.53
CA THR A 60 -5.24 -2.08 -17.47
C THR A 60 -3.83 -1.54 -17.75
N ALA A 61 -3.70 -0.24 -17.95
CA ALA A 61 -2.41 0.39 -18.20
C ALA A 61 -1.48 0.34 -16.97
N LEU A 62 -2.01 0.55 -15.74
CA LEU A 62 -1.28 0.43 -14.49
C LEU A 62 -0.81 -1.02 -14.24
N ALA A 63 -1.67 -2.00 -14.52
CA ALA A 63 -1.31 -3.41 -14.44
C ALA A 63 -0.14 -3.74 -15.38
N ALA A 64 -0.16 -3.24 -16.61
CA ALA A 64 0.96 -3.39 -17.55
C ALA A 64 2.23 -2.70 -17.04
N ALA A 65 2.12 -1.49 -16.47
CA ALA A 65 3.24 -0.76 -15.89
C ALA A 65 3.84 -1.45 -14.65
N SER A 66 3.05 -2.29 -13.95
CA SER A 66 3.50 -3.06 -12.79
C SER A 66 4.35 -4.29 -13.16
N VAL A 67 4.39 -4.67 -14.45
CA VAL A 67 5.22 -5.75 -14.99
C VAL A 67 6.43 -5.14 -15.71
N SER A 68 7.33 -4.50 -14.95
CA SER A 68 8.50 -3.81 -15.49
C SER A 68 9.75 -4.70 -15.54
N GLY A 69 10.65 -4.39 -16.46
CA GLY A 69 11.99 -5.03 -16.54
C GLY A 69 11.97 -6.48 -17.01
N GLY A 70 10.92 -6.94 -17.69
CA GLY A 70 10.85 -8.32 -18.21
C GLY A 70 10.60 -9.39 -17.15
N ILE A 71 10.50 -9.01 -15.87
CA ILE A 71 10.26 -9.95 -14.77
C ILE A 71 8.74 -10.03 -14.50
N PRO A 72 8.11 -11.19 -14.71
CA PRO A 72 6.63 -11.30 -14.66
C PRO A 72 6.06 -11.47 -13.24
N ILE A 73 6.65 -10.84 -12.24
CA ILE A 73 6.30 -11.06 -10.83
C ILE A 73 4.92 -10.51 -10.43
N ASN A 74 4.42 -9.48 -11.14
CA ASN A 74 3.16 -8.80 -10.81
C ASN A 74 2.04 -9.07 -11.82
N LYS A 75 2.09 -10.17 -12.60
CA LYS A 75 1.04 -10.52 -13.56
C LYS A 75 -0.38 -10.57 -12.96
N PHE A 76 -0.49 -10.89 -11.69
CA PHE A 76 -1.76 -10.92 -10.96
C PHE A 76 -2.46 -9.56 -10.91
N ALA A 77 -1.71 -8.47 -11.05
CA ALA A 77 -2.23 -7.11 -10.99
C ALA A 77 -3.28 -6.81 -12.08
N ALA A 78 -3.20 -7.52 -13.22
CA ALA A 78 -4.19 -7.44 -14.30
C ALA A 78 -5.59 -7.94 -13.91
N GLN A 79 -5.73 -8.62 -12.78
CA GLN A 79 -7.02 -9.10 -12.27
C GLN A 79 -7.66 -8.12 -11.29
N ALA A 80 -6.89 -7.16 -10.76
CA ALA A 80 -7.40 -6.21 -9.77
C ALA A 80 -8.31 -5.16 -10.43
N PRO A 81 -9.52 -4.91 -9.92
CA PRO A 81 -10.41 -3.89 -10.46
C PRO A 81 -10.01 -2.46 -10.07
N VAL A 82 -9.20 -2.28 -9.04
CA VAL A 82 -8.81 -0.96 -8.52
C VAL A 82 -7.34 -0.93 -8.17
N PHE A 83 -6.71 0.22 -8.42
CA PHE A 83 -5.40 0.58 -7.89
C PHE A 83 -5.51 1.82 -6.99
N ILE A 84 -4.80 1.80 -5.87
CA ILE A 84 -4.52 2.98 -5.07
C ILE A 84 -3.03 3.28 -5.24
N VAL A 85 -2.71 4.42 -5.82
CA VAL A 85 -1.34 4.86 -6.10
C VAL A 85 -0.93 5.89 -5.05
N VAL A 86 0.15 5.61 -4.35
CA VAL A 86 0.68 6.50 -3.30
C VAL A 86 1.77 7.37 -3.90
N VAL A 87 1.46 8.64 -4.07
CA VAL A 87 2.40 9.66 -4.56
C VAL A 87 3.08 10.32 -3.38
N VAL A 88 4.42 10.43 -3.45
CA VAL A 88 5.22 11.08 -2.40
C VAL A 88 5.15 12.59 -2.55
N GLU A 89 4.71 13.26 -1.50
CA GLU A 89 4.70 14.71 -1.41
C GLU A 89 5.92 15.22 -0.63
N LYS A 90 6.24 16.48 -0.87
CA LYS A 90 7.28 17.14 -0.08
C LYS A 90 6.80 17.28 1.37
N ALA A 91 7.55 16.71 2.31
CA ALA A 91 7.30 16.92 3.72
C ALA A 91 7.37 18.41 4.10
N ARG A 92 6.73 18.80 5.20
CA ARG A 92 6.81 20.16 5.74
C ARG A 92 8.26 20.57 5.99
N VAL A 93 8.56 21.87 5.89
CA VAL A 93 9.92 22.40 6.03
C VAL A 93 10.60 21.93 7.32
N ILE A 94 9.89 21.95 8.44
CA ILE A 94 10.41 21.50 9.76
C ILE A 94 10.80 20.02 9.72
N THR A 95 9.94 19.15 9.15
CA THR A 95 10.22 17.73 9.03
C THR A 95 11.40 17.45 8.09
N ARG A 96 11.52 18.22 7.01
CA ARG A 96 12.67 18.16 6.09
C ARG A 96 13.95 18.58 6.76
N LEU A 97 13.95 19.67 7.55
CA LEU A 97 15.12 20.17 8.26
C LEU A 97 15.61 19.15 9.30
N ALA A 98 14.68 18.58 10.09
CA ALA A 98 14.99 17.55 11.06
C ALA A 98 15.50 16.25 10.37
N GLY A 99 14.93 15.89 9.23
CA GLY A 99 15.37 14.75 8.43
C GLY A 99 16.77 14.96 7.85
N TRP A 100 17.08 16.15 7.35
CA TRP A 100 18.38 16.49 6.80
C TRP A 100 19.48 16.48 7.87
N ILE A 101 19.20 17.04 9.07
CA ILE A 101 20.14 17.02 10.21
C ILE A 101 20.42 15.59 10.70
N LYS A 102 19.44 14.68 10.59
CA LYS A 102 19.54 13.29 11.07
C LYS A 102 19.68 12.25 9.98
N GLU A 103 19.85 12.65 8.72
CA GLU A 103 19.93 11.75 7.55
C GLU A 103 18.73 10.80 7.43
N LYS A 104 17.53 11.24 7.85
CA LYS A 104 16.30 10.46 7.82
C LYS A 104 15.29 11.02 6.85
N ASP A 105 14.85 10.21 5.91
CA ASP A 105 13.68 10.50 5.06
C ASP A 105 12.40 9.95 5.71
N PHE A 106 11.75 10.80 6.49
CA PHE A 106 10.50 10.44 7.18
C PHE A 106 9.34 10.14 6.23
N ALA A 107 9.36 10.67 5.00
CA ALA A 107 8.28 10.44 4.04
C ALA A 107 8.13 8.94 3.72
N TRP A 108 9.23 8.21 3.55
CA TRP A 108 9.16 6.76 3.31
C TRP A 108 8.64 5.97 4.50
N THR A 109 8.96 6.39 5.71
CA THR A 109 8.38 5.79 6.92
C THR A 109 6.87 6.02 6.97
N ASP A 110 6.45 7.26 6.72
CA ASP A 110 5.04 7.66 6.72
C ASP A 110 4.24 6.93 5.62
N LEU A 111 4.86 6.69 4.44
CA LEU A 111 4.26 5.89 3.38
C LEU A 111 3.98 4.43 3.80
N GLY A 112 4.87 3.84 4.58
CA GLY A 112 4.63 2.50 5.13
C GLY A 112 3.41 2.47 6.06
N ILE A 113 3.26 3.51 6.87
CA ILE A 113 2.12 3.65 7.80
C ILE A 113 0.80 3.75 7.03
N ILE A 114 0.70 4.68 6.06
CA ILE A 114 -0.53 4.86 5.29
C ILE A 114 -0.88 3.62 4.46
N ALA A 115 0.12 2.95 3.87
CA ALA A 115 -0.09 1.73 3.11
C ALA A 115 -0.68 0.60 3.96
N GLU A 116 -0.24 0.45 5.20
CA GLU A 116 -0.82 -0.57 6.10
C GLU A 116 -2.23 -0.19 6.56
N HIS A 117 -2.55 1.10 6.79
CA HIS A 117 -3.93 1.55 7.05
C HIS A 117 -4.87 1.16 5.90
N ILE A 118 -4.46 1.39 4.65
CA ILE A 118 -5.21 0.96 3.46
C ILE A 118 -5.44 -0.56 3.48
N CYS A 119 -4.39 -1.33 3.73
CA CYS A 119 -4.46 -2.79 3.68
C CYS A 119 -5.30 -3.38 4.83
N LEU A 120 -5.22 -2.83 6.01
CA LEU A 120 -6.01 -3.28 7.17
C LEU A 120 -7.49 -2.94 6.98
N GLN A 121 -7.80 -1.70 6.56
CA GLN A 121 -9.19 -1.31 6.30
C GLN A 121 -9.81 -2.12 5.17
N ALA A 122 -9.05 -2.40 4.10
CA ALA A 122 -9.52 -3.27 3.03
C ALA A 122 -9.81 -4.69 3.55
N THR A 123 -8.96 -5.23 4.42
CA THR A 123 -9.15 -6.55 5.03
C THR A 123 -10.40 -6.59 5.91
N GLU A 124 -10.68 -5.54 6.68
CA GLU A 124 -11.89 -5.39 7.50
C GLU A 124 -13.17 -5.40 6.65
N LEU A 125 -13.06 -4.95 5.39
CA LEU A 125 -14.16 -4.89 4.42
C LEU A 125 -14.23 -6.13 3.49
N ASP A 126 -13.54 -7.22 3.85
CA ASP A 126 -13.43 -8.46 3.07
C ASP A 126 -12.75 -8.29 1.70
N LEU A 127 -11.95 -7.23 1.54
CA LEU A 127 -11.19 -6.97 0.33
C LEU A 127 -9.74 -7.42 0.48
N GLY A 128 -9.17 -7.86 -0.64
CA GLY A 128 -7.76 -8.21 -0.75
C GLY A 128 -6.93 -7.06 -1.32
N THR A 129 -5.71 -6.91 -0.81
CA THR A 129 -4.73 -5.93 -1.32
C THR A 129 -3.38 -6.58 -1.56
N CYS A 130 -2.60 -5.99 -2.45
CA CYS A 130 -1.18 -6.29 -2.56
C CYS A 130 -0.39 -5.00 -2.84
N MET A 131 0.58 -4.71 -1.98
CA MET A 131 1.55 -3.63 -2.19
C MET A 131 2.54 -4.06 -3.28
N ILE A 132 2.78 -3.18 -4.25
CA ILE A 132 3.70 -3.36 -5.36
C ILE A 132 4.71 -2.21 -5.33
N GLY A 133 5.98 -2.54 -5.05
CA GLY A 133 7.10 -1.58 -5.08
C GLY A 133 7.92 -1.66 -6.35
N TRP A 134 7.72 -2.67 -7.18
CA TRP A 134 8.43 -2.86 -8.44
C TRP A 134 7.51 -2.58 -9.63
N PHE A 135 7.69 -1.44 -10.28
CA PHE A 135 6.90 -0.98 -11.41
C PHE A 135 7.67 0.07 -12.24
N ASP A 136 7.18 0.37 -13.44
CA ASP A 136 7.68 1.48 -14.26
C ASP A 136 7.08 2.81 -13.79
N GLU A 137 7.84 3.53 -12.96
CA GLU A 137 7.39 4.79 -12.35
C GLU A 137 7.07 5.85 -13.41
N ASN A 138 7.82 5.90 -14.52
CA ASN A 138 7.58 6.86 -15.58
C ASN A 138 6.24 6.63 -16.28
N LYS A 139 5.94 5.36 -16.61
CA LYS A 139 4.63 5.00 -17.18
C LYS A 139 3.49 5.29 -16.22
N VAL A 140 3.63 4.96 -14.93
CA VAL A 140 2.59 5.27 -13.94
C VAL A 140 2.31 6.77 -13.89
N ARG A 141 3.35 7.62 -13.88
CA ARG A 141 3.18 9.07 -13.92
C ARG A 141 2.43 9.54 -15.15
N GLN A 142 2.76 9.01 -16.34
CA GLN A 142 2.08 9.35 -17.60
C GLN A 142 0.61 8.91 -17.60
N ILE A 143 0.31 7.70 -17.13
CA ILE A 143 -1.07 7.15 -17.08
C ILE A 143 -1.99 8.01 -16.20
N LEU A 144 -1.45 8.53 -15.10
CA LEU A 144 -2.22 9.24 -14.07
C LEU A 144 -1.98 10.75 -14.05
N ASP A 145 -1.31 11.31 -15.06
CA ASP A 145 -1.00 12.73 -15.15
C ASP A 145 -0.26 13.29 -13.92
N ILE A 146 0.59 12.43 -13.29
CA ILE A 146 1.39 12.83 -12.14
C ILE A 146 2.60 13.64 -12.62
N PRO A 147 2.84 14.84 -12.07
CA PRO A 147 3.98 15.66 -12.48
C PRO A 147 5.31 14.91 -12.35
N SER A 148 6.23 15.12 -13.31
CA SER A 148 7.55 14.48 -13.33
C SER A 148 8.42 14.80 -12.11
N SER A 149 8.13 15.91 -11.42
CA SER A 149 8.79 16.31 -10.16
C SER A 149 8.35 15.51 -8.94
N LYS A 150 7.31 14.68 -9.08
CA LYS A 150 6.79 13.81 -8.01
C LYS A 150 7.32 12.40 -8.15
N ARG A 151 7.45 11.71 -7.02
CA ARG A 151 7.79 10.29 -6.97
C ARG A 151 6.54 9.47 -6.69
N VAL A 152 6.46 8.31 -7.31
CA VAL A 152 5.44 7.31 -6.96
C VAL A 152 6.08 6.31 -6.01
N GLY A 153 5.61 6.28 -4.77
CA GLY A 153 6.19 5.42 -3.72
C GLY A 153 5.71 3.98 -3.80
N LEU A 154 4.43 3.77 -4.11
CA LEU A 154 3.82 2.46 -4.03
C LEU A 154 2.55 2.39 -4.89
N LEU A 155 2.30 1.22 -5.49
CA LEU A 155 0.99 0.84 -6.03
C LEU A 155 0.36 -0.18 -5.08
N ILE A 156 -0.94 -0.06 -4.84
CA ILE A 156 -1.69 -1.04 -4.04
C ILE A 156 -2.85 -1.52 -4.91
N THR A 157 -2.85 -2.80 -5.27
CA THR A 157 -3.99 -3.43 -5.93
C THR A 157 -5.08 -3.71 -4.91
N LEU A 158 -6.34 -3.52 -5.29
CA LEU A 158 -7.50 -3.70 -4.43
C LEU A 158 -8.61 -4.42 -5.21
N GLY A 159 -9.26 -5.37 -4.57
CA GLY A 159 -10.38 -6.12 -5.13
C GLY A 159 -10.82 -7.26 -4.21
N TYR A 160 -11.86 -7.96 -4.57
CA TYR A 160 -12.30 -9.13 -3.83
C TYR A 160 -11.40 -10.33 -4.13
N PRO A 161 -10.92 -11.06 -3.11
CA PRO A 161 -10.34 -12.37 -3.37
C PRO A 161 -11.41 -13.32 -3.90
N PRO A 162 -11.06 -14.29 -4.77
CA PRO A 162 -12.06 -15.29 -5.23
C PRO A 162 -12.52 -16.15 -4.06
N GLU A 163 -13.71 -16.73 -4.20
CA GLU A 163 -14.25 -17.66 -3.22
C GLU A 163 -13.25 -18.77 -2.89
N GLY A 164 -13.14 -19.13 -1.61
CA GLY A 164 -12.18 -20.14 -1.15
C GLY A 164 -10.71 -19.71 -1.26
N TYR A 165 -10.41 -18.40 -1.41
CA TYR A 165 -9.02 -17.94 -1.42
C TYR A 165 -8.32 -18.26 -0.10
N PRO A 166 -7.23 -19.05 -0.11
CA PRO A 166 -6.67 -19.58 1.12
C PRO A 166 -5.96 -18.49 1.93
N LEU A 167 -6.19 -18.47 3.23
CA LEU A 167 -5.34 -17.73 4.16
C LEU A 167 -3.99 -18.45 4.28
N ARG A 168 -2.92 -17.82 3.84
CA ARG A 168 -1.58 -18.41 3.89
C ARG A 168 -0.99 -18.32 5.28
N LYS A 169 -0.32 -19.39 5.70
CA LYS A 169 0.46 -19.37 6.93
C LYS A 169 1.48 -18.21 6.90
N LYS A 170 1.47 -17.38 7.93
CA LYS A 170 2.46 -16.31 8.08
C LYS A 170 3.81 -16.90 8.50
N ILE A 171 4.77 -16.82 7.59
CA ILE A 171 6.16 -17.19 7.88
C ILE A 171 6.84 -15.94 8.46
N ARG A 172 7.36 -16.06 9.69
CA ARG A 172 8.07 -14.98 10.40
C ARG A 172 9.33 -15.55 11.02
N LYS A 173 10.32 -14.68 11.19
CA LYS A 173 11.50 -15.01 11.99
C LYS A 173 11.08 -15.33 13.42
N PRO A 174 11.86 -16.14 14.16
CA PRO A 174 11.66 -16.34 15.58
C PRO A 174 11.60 -15.01 16.35
N HIS A 175 10.81 -14.96 17.42
CA HIS A 175 10.68 -13.75 18.23
C HIS A 175 12.05 -13.25 18.73
N SER A 176 12.92 -14.17 19.16
CA SER A 176 14.29 -13.88 19.57
C SER A 176 15.17 -13.17 18.54
N ASP A 177 14.86 -13.32 17.24
CA ASP A 177 15.64 -12.69 16.16
C ASP A 177 15.19 -11.26 15.85
N ILE A 178 13.98 -10.90 16.31
CA ILE A 178 13.33 -9.63 15.98
C ILE A 178 13.28 -8.70 17.19
N VAL A 179 13.12 -9.28 18.40
CA VAL A 179 12.89 -8.51 19.63
C VAL A 179 14.09 -8.61 20.56
N ARG A 180 14.53 -7.49 21.04
CA ARG A 180 15.51 -7.36 22.11
C ARG A 180 14.93 -6.48 23.20
N TYR A 181 15.26 -6.76 24.45
CA TYR A 181 14.80 -5.99 25.60
C TYR A 181 15.99 -5.21 26.18
N ASN A 182 15.82 -3.92 26.36
CA ASN A 182 16.75 -2.98 26.99
C ASN A 182 18.08 -2.74 26.23
N SER A 183 18.57 -3.69 25.40
CA SER A 183 19.77 -3.52 24.59
C SER A 183 19.66 -4.29 23.28
N TYR A 184 20.52 -3.96 22.30
CA TYR A 184 20.59 -4.70 21.04
C TYR A 184 21.30 -6.05 21.18
N LYS A 185 22.20 -6.16 22.15
CA LYS A 185 22.98 -7.37 22.47
C LYS A 185 22.20 -8.32 23.36
#